data_d24c6a529dd85bd54b1e3cf524587542
#
_entry.id   d24c6a529dd85bd54b1e3cf524587542
#
_cell.length_a   1.000
_cell.length_b   1.000
_cell.length_c   1.000
_cell.angle_alpha   90.00
_cell.angle_beta   90.00
_cell.angle_gamma   90.00
#
_symmetry.space_group_name_H-M   'P 1'
#
loop_
_entity.id
_entity.type
_entity.pdbx_description
1 polymer ?
#
loop_
_entity_poly.entity_id
_entity_poly.type
_entity_poly.pdbx_seq_one_letter_code
_entity_poly.pdbx_strand_id
1 'polypeptide(L)'
;PDAIALLLVFIVEELFKEEEITILEMGSGMGILGASFLTSMNKKVDYLGIEIDDLLIDLAASMAEVMDLQMAFVQGDAVRPQVLKESDIIVSDLPVGYYPDDQTASRYQVVAKNEHTYAHHLLMEQSLKYLRTGGYAIFLAPTDLLTSPQSELLKSWLTEQAQLVAIVALPEDLFAQGAQSKTIFVLQKKTGEGVEPFVYPLTSLRDPEILLEFKENFQNWCQEHEI
;
A
#
# COMPACT_ATOMS: atom_id res chain seq x y z
N PRO A 1 4.48 2.56 -12.90
CA PRO A 1 4.03 2.10 -14.20
C PRO A 1 2.61 1.55 -14.09
N ASP A 2 1.81 1.75 -15.12
CA ASP A 2 0.40 1.37 -15.18
C ASP A 2 0.16 -0.11 -14.85
N ALA A 3 1.10 -0.98 -15.23
CA ALA A 3 1.02 -2.41 -14.97
C ALA A 3 1.02 -2.75 -13.46
N ILE A 4 1.79 -2.02 -12.64
CA ILE A 4 1.77 -2.22 -11.18
C ILE A 4 0.43 -1.73 -10.61
N ALA A 5 -0.06 -0.58 -11.07
CA ALA A 5 -1.35 -0.05 -10.62
C ALA A 5 -2.50 -1.02 -10.94
N LEU A 6 -2.53 -1.58 -12.15
CA LEU A 6 -3.54 -2.59 -12.54
C LEU A 6 -3.41 -3.89 -11.72
N LEU A 7 -2.20 -4.28 -11.36
CA LEU A 7 -1.97 -5.43 -10.47
C LEU A 7 -2.55 -5.16 -9.07
N LEU A 8 -2.35 -3.95 -8.52
CA LEU A 8 -2.93 -3.55 -7.24
C LEU A 8 -4.46 -3.49 -7.30
N VAL A 9 -5.03 -2.96 -8.40
CA VAL A 9 -6.49 -2.97 -8.64
C VAL A 9 -7.02 -4.40 -8.59
N PHE A 10 -6.39 -5.33 -9.31
CA PHE A 10 -6.79 -6.75 -9.30
C PHE A 10 -6.73 -7.34 -7.88
N ILE A 11 -5.65 -7.13 -7.15
CA ILE A 11 -5.51 -7.63 -5.76
C ILE A 11 -6.64 -7.09 -4.87
N VAL A 12 -6.95 -5.78 -4.97
CA VAL A 12 -8.03 -5.18 -4.18
C VAL A 12 -9.39 -5.77 -4.56
N GLU A 13 -9.68 -5.99 -5.85
CA GLU A 13 -10.95 -6.58 -6.30
C GLU A 13 -11.16 -8.01 -5.80
N GLU A 14 -10.08 -8.79 -5.69
CA GLU A 14 -10.16 -10.15 -5.15
C GLU A 14 -10.29 -10.20 -3.63
N LEU A 15 -9.69 -9.26 -2.90
CA LEU A 15 -9.72 -9.21 -1.44
C LEU A 15 -10.96 -8.53 -0.87
N PHE A 16 -11.64 -7.68 -1.63
CA PHE A 16 -12.75 -6.87 -1.15
C PHE A 16 -13.97 -7.08 -2.04
N LYS A 17 -15.05 -7.63 -1.51
CA LYS A 17 -16.21 -8.09 -2.30
C LYS A 17 -17.38 -7.10 -2.32
N GLU A 18 -17.43 -6.10 -1.43
CA GLU A 18 -18.48 -5.10 -1.41
C GLU A 18 -18.45 -4.20 -2.67
N GLU A 19 -19.62 -3.65 -3.05
CA GLU A 19 -19.77 -2.81 -4.24
C GLU A 19 -19.24 -1.38 -4.05
N GLU A 20 -19.22 -0.89 -2.82
CA GLU A 20 -18.67 0.42 -2.46
C GLU A 20 -17.42 0.23 -1.59
N ILE A 21 -16.38 1.01 -1.87
CA ILE A 21 -15.08 0.90 -1.20
C ILE A 21 -14.49 2.26 -0.93
N THR A 22 -13.94 2.45 0.27
CA THR A 22 -13.18 3.64 0.63
C THR A 22 -11.68 3.34 0.54
N ILE A 23 -10.95 4.12 -0.24
CA ILE A 23 -9.50 3.99 -0.45
C ILE A 23 -8.79 5.24 0.06
N LEU A 24 -7.83 5.06 0.96
CA LEU A 24 -6.90 6.09 1.40
C LEU A 24 -5.51 5.80 0.83
N GLU A 25 -4.97 6.74 0.06
CA GLU A 25 -3.58 6.66 -0.44
C GLU A 25 -2.66 7.53 0.40
N MET A 26 -1.64 6.90 1.00
CA MET A 26 -0.65 7.57 1.85
C MET A 26 0.59 7.91 1.03
N GLY A 27 0.82 9.20 0.76
CA GLY A 27 1.83 9.69 -0.18
C GLY A 27 1.35 9.52 -1.61
N SER A 28 0.26 10.21 -1.97
CA SER A 28 -0.44 9.98 -3.24
C SER A 28 0.29 10.55 -4.47
N GLY A 29 1.30 11.40 -4.27
CA GLY A 29 2.02 12.02 -5.37
C GLY A 29 1.07 12.73 -6.34
N MET A 30 1.20 12.44 -7.63
CA MET A 30 0.32 12.99 -8.68
C MET A 30 -1.04 12.26 -8.80
N GLY A 31 -1.39 11.35 -7.87
CA GLY A 31 -2.68 10.66 -7.86
C GLY A 31 -2.88 9.60 -8.95
N ILE A 32 -1.80 9.13 -9.59
CA ILE A 32 -1.90 8.17 -10.71
C ILE A 32 -2.45 6.83 -10.25
N LEU A 33 -2.05 6.36 -9.09
CA LEU A 33 -2.55 5.11 -8.53
C LEU A 33 -4.04 5.23 -8.17
N GLY A 34 -4.45 6.33 -7.53
CA GLY A 34 -5.85 6.64 -7.25
C GLY A 34 -6.71 6.70 -8.52
N ALA A 35 -6.22 7.37 -9.57
CA ALA A 35 -6.89 7.42 -10.88
C ALA A 35 -7.06 6.01 -11.48
N SER A 36 -6.06 5.13 -11.30
CA SER A 36 -6.16 3.74 -11.77
C SER A 36 -7.24 2.95 -11.04
N PHE A 37 -7.40 3.14 -9.73
CA PHE A 37 -8.51 2.54 -8.98
C PHE A 37 -9.87 3.04 -9.49
N LEU A 38 -10.04 4.35 -9.63
CA LEU A 38 -11.31 4.94 -10.08
C LEU A 38 -11.70 4.57 -11.51
N THR A 39 -10.73 4.34 -12.39
CA THR A 39 -11.00 4.02 -13.81
C THR A 39 -11.08 2.53 -14.10
N SER A 40 -10.48 1.69 -13.29
CA SER A 40 -10.30 0.26 -13.61
C SER A 40 -11.08 -0.69 -12.70
N MET A 41 -11.54 -0.23 -11.53
CA MET A 41 -12.38 -1.06 -10.65
C MET A 41 -13.83 -1.06 -11.11
N ASN A 42 -14.49 -2.23 -10.96
CA ASN A 42 -15.93 -2.38 -11.18
C ASN A 42 -16.75 -2.04 -9.92
N LYS A 43 -16.23 -1.15 -9.07
CA LYS A 43 -16.80 -0.77 -7.78
C LYS A 43 -16.93 0.75 -7.69
N LYS A 44 -17.82 1.22 -6.82
CA LYS A 44 -17.87 2.65 -6.47
C LYS A 44 -16.76 2.95 -5.47
N VAL A 45 -15.77 3.71 -5.91
CA VAL A 45 -14.59 4.08 -5.10
C VAL A 45 -14.77 5.48 -4.53
N ASP A 46 -14.69 5.61 -3.19
CA ASP A 46 -14.50 6.89 -2.50
C ASP A 46 -13.01 7.02 -2.17
N TYR A 47 -12.33 7.94 -2.84
CA TYR A 47 -10.87 8.07 -2.79
C TYR A 47 -10.43 9.33 -2.10
N LEU A 48 -9.44 9.18 -1.20
CA LEU A 48 -8.71 10.27 -0.56
C LEU A 48 -7.20 10.03 -0.66
N GLY A 49 -6.45 11.01 -1.19
CA GLY A 49 -4.99 11.02 -1.20
C GLY A 49 -4.42 11.98 -0.16
N ILE A 50 -3.35 11.58 0.52
CA ILE A 50 -2.54 12.48 1.36
C ILE A 50 -1.20 12.69 0.67
N GLU A 51 -0.82 13.95 0.46
CA GLU A 51 0.46 14.31 -0.16
C GLU A 51 1.04 15.55 0.54
N ILE A 52 2.35 15.58 0.72
CA ILE A 52 3.03 16.69 1.39
C ILE A 52 3.35 17.83 0.41
N ASP A 53 3.61 17.51 -0.84
CA ASP A 53 4.03 18.45 -1.88
C ASP A 53 2.79 19.09 -2.54
N ASP A 54 2.65 20.40 -2.39
CA ASP A 54 1.54 21.18 -2.93
C ASP A 54 1.50 21.17 -4.46
N LEU A 55 2.67 21.16 -5.13
CA LEU A 55 2.74 21.09 -6.59
C LEU A 55 2.21 19.74 -7.10
N LEU A 56 2.53 18.63 -6.41
CA LEU A 56 2.02 17.31 -6.80
C LEU A 56 0.50 17.23 -6.61
N ILE A 57 -0.06 17.85 -5.56
CA ILE A 57 -1.50 17.95 -5.35
C ILE A 57 -2.17 18.75 -6.46
N ASP A 58 -1.61 19.90 -6.83
CA ASP A 58 -2.15 20.73 -7.93
C ASP A 58 -2.16 19.98 -9.27
N LEU A 59 -1.10 19.21 -9.54
CA LEU A 59 -1.03 18.35 -10.72
C LEU A 59 -2.05 17.20 -10.66
N ALA A 60 -2.22 16.58 -9.49
CA ALA A 60 -3.21 15.52 -9.27
C ALA A 60 -4.65 16.03 -9.45
N ALA A 61 -4.96 17.19 -8.87
CA ALA A 61 -6.27 17.83 -9.02
C ALA A 61 -6.56 18.20 -10.48
N SER A 62 -5.57 18.75 -11.20
CA SER A 62 -5.70 19.08 -12.63
C SER A 62 -5.90 17.83 -13.48
N MET A 63 -5.19 16.74 -13.19
CA MET A 63 -5.38 15.45 -13.87
C MET A 63 -6.79 14.90 -13.61
N ALA A 64 -7.24 14.91 -12.34
CA ALA A 64 -8.57 14.44 -11.97
C ALA A 64 -9.67 15.23 -12.70
N GLU A 65 -9.54 16.56 -12.81
CA GLU A 65 -10.47 17.42 -13.56
C GLU A 65 -10.50 17.04 -15.05
N VAL A 66 -9.34 16.89 -15.69
CA VAL A 66 -9.26 16.52 -17.12
C VAL A 66 -9.86 15.14 -17.39
N MET A 67 -9.72 14.20 -16.44
CA MET A 67 -10.24 12.84 -16.55
C MET A 67 -11.69 12.69 -16.03
N ASP A 68 -12.31 13.76 -15.54
CA ASP A 68 -13.63 13.74 -14.88
C ASP A 68 -13.72 12.74 -13.73
N LEU A 69 -12.67 12.69 -12.90
CA LEU A 69 -12.58 11.80 -11.74
C LEU A 69 -12.86 12.54 -10.44
N GLN A 70 -13.65 11.91 -9.56
CA GLN A 70 -13.92 12.44 -8.23
C GLN A 70 -12.82 11.98 -7.26
N MET A 71 -11.75 12.78 -7.17
CA MET A 71 -10.62 12.55 -6.28
C MET A 71 -10.52 13.68 -5.25
N ALA A 72 -10.37 13.30 -3.97
CA ALA A 72 -10.11 14.25 -2.90
C ALA A 72 -8.64 14.15 -2.45
N PHE A 73 -8.06 15.29 -2.05
CA PHE A 73 -6.69 15.35 -1.57
C PHE A 73 -6.59 16.17 -0.29
N VAL A 74 -5.69 15.74 0.62
CA VAL A 74 -5.30 16.48 1.82
C VAL A 74 -3.81 16.76 1.74
N GLN A 75 -3.44 18.03 1.83
CA GLN A 75 -2.04 18.42 1.94
C GLN A 75 -1.53 18.13 3.36
N GLY A 76 -0.51 17.31 3.48
CA GLY A 76 0.11 17.01 4.76
C GLY A 76 1.13 15.90 4.71
N ASP A 77 1.95 15.87 5.75
CA ASP A 77 2.87 14.76 5.97
C ASP A 77 2.06 13.53 6.43
N ALA A 78 2.05 12.48 5.62
CA ALA A 78 1.27 11.28 5.87
C ALA A 78 1.74 10.49 7.12
N VAL A 79 2.96 10.71 7.59
CA VAL A 79 3.44 10.17 8.88
C VAL A 79 2.78 10.90 10.05
N ARG A 80 2.45 12.18 9.92
CA ARG A 80 1.83 12.95 10.99
C ARG A 80 0.34 12.63 11.12
N PRO A 81 -0.20 12.51 12.36
CA PRO A 81 -1.62 12.22 12.55
C PRO A 81 -2.53 13.26 11.89
N GLN A 82 -3.51 12.78 11.14
CA GLN A 82 -4.58 13.53 10.52
C GLN A 82 -5.93 13.16 11.14
N VAL A 83 -6.93 14.02 11.00
CA VAL A 83 -8.30 13.71 11.44
C VAL A 83 -9.07 13.14 10.25
N LEU A 84 -9.01 11.82 10.09
CA LEU A 84 -9.59 11.09 8.98
C LEU A 84 -10.57 10.03 9.48
N LYS A 85 -11.49 9.64 8.60
CA LYS A 85 -12.32 8.43 8.80
C LYS A 85 -11.47 7.19 8.53
N GLU A 86 -11.86 6.08 9.14
CA GLU A 86 -11.30 4.78 8.78
C GLU A 86 -11.69 4.41 7.35
N SER A 87 -10.76 3.77 6.63
CA SER A 87 -10.94 3.33 5.26
C SER A 87 -10.92 1.80 5.17
N ASP A 88 -11.56 1.26 4.14
CA ASP A 88 -11.57 -0.18 3.85
C ASP A 88 -10.20 -0.65 3.36
N ILE A 89 -9.60 0.16 2.50
CA ILE A 89 -8.30 -0.09 1.88
C ILE A 89 -7.38 1.09 2.12
N ILE A 90 -6.14 0.79 2.46
CA ILE A 90 -5.04 1.76 2.41
C ILE A 90 -4.03 1.29 1.40
N VAL A 91 -3.56 2.20 0.56
CA VAL A 91 -2.48 1.94 -0.39
C VAL A 91 -1.35 2.94 -0.20
N SER A 92 -0.12 2.52 -0.44
CA SER A 92 1.02 3.43 -0.47
C SER A 92 2.18 2.86 -1.29
N ASP A 93 2.75 3.68 -2.14
CA ASP A 93 4.10 3.48 -2.64
C ASP A 93 5.06 4.05 -1.60
N LEU A 94 5.55 3.19 -0.70
CA LEU A 94 6.29 3.60 0.49
C LEU A 94 7.60 4.32 0.12
N PRO A 95 7.88 5.46 0.77
CA PRO A 95 9.12 6.19 0.57
C PRO A 95 10.32 5.39 1.08
N VAL A 96 11.43 5.47 0.37
CA VAL A 96 12.70 4.86 0.79
C VAL A 96 13.53 5.90 1.55
N GLY A 97 14.15 5.49 2.66
CA GLY A 97 15.05 6.33 3.45
C GLY A 97 14.55 6.60 4.86
N TYR A 98 15.30 7.47 5.55
CA TYR A 98 15.02 7.83 6.92
C TYR A 98 14.06 9.00 7.04
N TYR A 99 13.20 8.96 8.06
CA TYR A 99 12.34 10.08 8.38
C TYR A 99 13.14 11.17 9.14
N PRO A 100 13.05 12.44 8.72
CA PRO A 100 13.96 13.47 9.23
C PRO A 100 13.60 14.03 10.61
N ASP A 101 12.37 13.80 11.10
CA ASP A 101 11.87 14.35 12.39
C ASP A 101 11.79 13.26 13.45
N ASP A 102 12.86 13.08 14.21
CA ASP A 102 12.95 12.11 15.29
C ASP A 102 11.95 12.39 16.43
N GLN A 103 11.53 13.65 16.62
CA GLN A 103 10.52 13.98 17.62
C GLN A 103 9.16 13.42 17.23
N THR A 104 8.80 13.50 15.97
CA THR A 104 7.59 12.84 15.43
C THR A 104 7.76 11.32 15.47
N ALA A 105 8.89 10.78 15.01
CA ALA A 105 9.17 9.34 15.01
C ALA A 105 9.08 8.72 16.41
N SER A 106 9.48 9.44 17.47
CA SER A 106 9.45 8.95 18.86
C SER A 106 8.04 8.59 19.38
N ARG A 107 6.99 8.98 18.66
CA ARG A 107 5.59 8.67 19.01
C ARG A 107 5.11 7.31 18.49
N TYR A 108 5.95 6.62 17.70
CA TYR A 108 5.65 5.36 17.04
C TYR A 108 6.27 4.18 17.77
N GLN A 109 5.62 3.03 17.71
CA GLN A 109 6.12 1.79 18.32
C GLN A 109 7.31 1.22 17.53
N VAL A 110 7.32 1.44 16.21
CA VAL A 110 8.40 0.99 15.32
C VAL A 110 9.64 1.90 15.32
N VAL A 111 9.69 2.87 16.25
CA VAL A 111 10.81 3.82 16.34
C VAL A 111 12.14 3.13 16.60
N ALA A 112 13.15 3.42 15.79
CA ALA A 112 14.52 2.92 16.00
C ALA A 112 15.17 3.60 17.20
N LYS A 113 15.97 2.83 17.95
CA LYS A 113 16.73 3.34 19.11
C LYS A 113 18.11 3.83 18.66
N ASN A 114 18.43 5.09 19.01
CA ASN A 114 19.74 5.70 18.76
C ASN A 114 20.12 5.92 17.28
N GLU A 115 19.15 5.89 16.40
CA GLU A 115 19.32 6.20 14.97
C GLU A 115 18.01 6.74 14.38
N HIS A 116 18.07 7.34 13.18
CA HIS A 116 16.86 7.75 12.47
C HIS A 116 16.02 6.53 12.07
N THR A 117 14.70 6.65 12.19
CA THR A 117 13.77 5.59 11.82
C THR A 117 13.47 5.62 10.32
N TYR A 118 13.32 4.47 9.69
CA TYR A 118 12.87 4.41 8.30
C TYR A 118 11.48 5.01 8.15
N ALA A 119 11.32 5.91 7.16
CA ALA A 119 10.05 6.58 6.88
C ALA A 119 8.94 5.58 6.55
N HIS A 120 9.24 4.52 5.80
CA HIS A 120 8.27 3.49 5.46
C HIS A 120 7.76 2.70 6.67
N HIS A 121 8.58 2.46 7.71
CA HIS A 121 8.11 1.82 8.94
C HIS A 121 7.07 2.68 9.67
N LEU A 122 7.36 3.99 9.81
CA LEU A 122 6.44 4.94 10.45
C LEU A 122 5.14 5.07 9.66
N LEU A 123 5.24 5.12 8.33
CA LEU A 123 4.08 5.25 7.46
C LEU A 123 3.19 4.00 7.49
N MET A 124 3.77 2.82 7.57
CA MET A 124 3.02 1.57 7.77
C MET A 124 2.25 1.59 9.10
N GLU A 125 2.90 1.99 10.20
CA GLU A 125 2.22 2.11 11.50
C GLU A 125 1.11 3.16 11.45
N GLN A 126 1.36 4.33 10.84
CA GLN A 126 0.35 5.37 10.72
C GLN A 126 -0.82 4.92 9.84
N SER A 127 -0.56 4.21 8.77
CA SER A 127 -1.59 3.68 7.87
C SER A 127 -2.57 2.76 8.61
N LEU A 128 -2.09 1.82 9.42
CA LEU A 128 -2.98 0.91 10.14
C LEU A 128 -3.89 1.60 11.16
N LYS A 129 -3.57 2.84 11.59
CA LYS A 129 -4.45 3.64 12.45
C LYS A 129 -5.70 4.13 11.74
N TYR A 130 -5.61 4.31 10.41
CA TYR A 130 -6.73 4.74 9.55
C TYR A 130 -7.45 3.57 8.86
N LEU A 131 -6.96 2.36 9.02
CA LEU A 131 -7.57 1.18 8.45
C LEU A 131 -8.65 0.64 9.39
N ARG A 132 -9.86 0.36 8.87
CA ARG A 132 -10.89 -0.32 9.68
C ARG A 132 -10.46 -1.73 10.05
N THR A 133 -11.02 -2.27 11.10
CA THR A 133 -10.83 -3.68 11.47
C THR A 133 -11.26 -4.59 10.31
N GLY A 134 -10.42 -5.53 9.93
CA GLY A 134 -10.63 -6.40 8.77
C GLY A 134 -10.35 -5.77 7.41
N GLY A 135 -10.04 -4.48 7.35
CA GLY A 135 -9.60 -3.80 6.13
C GLY A 135 -8.18 -4.22 5.71
N TYR A 136 -7.80 -3.87 4.48
CA TYR A 136 -6.50 -4.27 3.92
C TYR A 136 -5.60 -3.06 3.66
N ALA A 137 -4.32 -3.20 4.00
CA ALA A 137 -3.28 -2.25 3.61
C ALA A 137 -2.36 -2.90 2.58
N ILE A 138 -2.15 -2.22 1.46
CA ILE A 138 -1.34 -2.71 0.34
C ILE A 138 -0.18 -1.74 0.12
N PHE A 139 1.02 -2.24 0.32
CA PHE A 139 2.23 -1.45 0.27
C PHE A 139 3.17 -1.93 -0.84
N LEU A 140 3.62 -0.99 -1.68
CA LEU A 140 4.83 -1.16 -2.45
C LEU A 140 6.01 -0.78 -1.55
N ALA A 141 6.70 -1.76 -1.01
CA ALA A 141 7.77 -1.58 -0.04
C ALA A 141 9.12 -2.08 -0.58
N PRO A 142 10.24 -1.63 -0.01
CA PRO A 142 11.55 -2.19 -0.31
C PRO A 142 11.55 -3.71 -0.17
N THR A 143 12.20 -4.43 -1.08
CA THR A 143 12.25 -5.90 -1.08
C THR A 143 12.88 -6.45 0.21
N ASP A 144 13.76 -5.70 0.84
CA ASP A 144 14.42 -6.04 2.11
C ASP A 144 13.63 -5.59 3.36
N LEU A 145 12.36 -5.19 3.22
CA LEU A 145 11.51 -4.69 4.32
C LEU A 145 11.61 -5.56 5.58
N LEU A 146 11.55 -6.87 5.42
CA LEU A 146 11.54 -7.84 6.53
C LEU A 146 12.94 -8.34 6.94
N THR A 147 14.00 -7.86 6.28
CA THR A 147 15.40 -8.26 6.53
C THR A 147 16.34 -7.08 6.79
N SER A 148 15.84 -5.86 6.66
CA SER A 148 16.58 -4.62 6.93
C SER A 148 17.00 -4.49 8.39
N PRO A 149 17.98 -3.63 8.73
CA PRO A 149 18.47 -3.49 10.11
C PRO A 149 17.41 -3.18 11.16
N GLN A 150 16.34 -2.47 10.80
CA GLN A 150 15.25 -2.11 11.71
C GLN A 150 14.04 -3.07 11.61
N SER A 151 14.13 -4.14 10.83
CA SER A 151 12.98 -5.02 10.53
C SER A 151 12.43 -5.74 11.76
N GLU A 152 13.23 -6.03 12.78
CA GLU A 152 12.75 -6.74 13.98
C GLU A 152 11.69 -5.94 14.75
N LEU A 153 11.82 -4.60 14.83
CA LEU A 153 10.83 -3.74 15.45
C LEU A 153 9.52 -3.75 14.66
N LEU A 154 9.63 -3.65 13.32
CA LEU A 154 8.48 -3.72 12.43
C LEU A 154 7.77 -5.07 12.51
N LYS A 155 8.51 -6.19 12.46
CA LYS A 155 7.95 -7.55 12.54
C LYS A 155 7.21 -7.78 13.85
N SER A 156 7.80 -7.37 14.98
CA SER A 156 7.17 -7.49 16.29
C SER A 156 5.84 -6.73 16.33
N TRP A 157 5.84 -5.47 15.87
CA TRP A 157 4.64 -4.64 15.83
C TRP A 157 3.59 -5.20 14.85
N LEU A 158 3.98 -5.62 13.67
CA LEU A 158 3.07 -6.22 12.67
C LEU A 158 2.36 -7.45 13.23
N THR A 159 3.10 -8.34 13.91
CA THR A 159 2.54 -9.56 14.51
C THR A 159 1.41 -9.26 15.50
N GLU A 160 1.45 -8.13 16.18
CA GLU A 160 0.42 -7.71 17.13
C GLU A 160 -0.79 -7.04 16.46
N GLN A 161 -0.55 -6.22 15.42
CA GLN A 161 -1.54 -5.29 14.86
C GLN A 161 -2.22 -5.80 13.59
N ALA A 162 -1.54 -6.64 12.82
CA ALA A 162 -2.02 -7.10 11.53
C ALA A 162 -1.64 -8.56 11.29
N GLN A 163 -2.21 -9.12 10.24
CA GLN A 163 -1.77 -10.37 9.63
C GLN A 163 -1.21 -10.10 8.25
N LEU A 164 -0.16 -10.81 7.89
CA LEU A 164 0.37 -10.81 6.54
C LEU A 164 -0.51 -11.70 5.66
N VAL A 165 -1.09 -11.11 4.61
CA VAL A 165 -2.01 -11.76 3.68
C VAL A 165 -1.28 -12.22 2.42
N ALA A 166 -0.45 -11.34 1.84
CA ALA A 166 0.31 -11.69 0.66
C ALA A 166 1.66 -10.97 0.58
N ILE A 167 2.62 -11.63 -0.06
CA ILE A 167 3.89 -11.06 -0.53
C ILE A 167 4.03 -11.40 -2.00
N VAL A 168 4.06 -10.36 -2.85
CA VAL A 168 4.28 -10.53 -4.29
C VAL A 168 5.58 -9.82 -4.68
N ALA A 169 6.64 -10.59 -4.92
CA ALA A 169 7.90 -10.04 -5.40
C ALA A 169 7.74 -9.58 -6.85
N LEU A 170 8.16 -8.35 -7.13
CA LEU A 170 8.07 -7.76 -8.47
C LEU A 170 9.36 -7.99 -9.28
N PRO A 171 9.28 -8.10 -10.60
CA PRO A 171 10.45 -8.22 -11.47
C PRO A 171 11.40 -7.02 -11.32
N GLU A 172 12.70 -7.29 -11.27
CA GLU A 172 13.71 -6.23 -11.08
C GLU A 172 13.79 -5.28 -12.28
N ASP A 173 13.44 -5.73 -13.49
CA ASP A 173 13.44 -4.94 -14.72
C ASP A 173 12.37 -3.84 -14.78
N LEU A 174 11.46 -3.81 -13.81
CA LEU A 174 10.49 -2.72 -13.65
C LEU A 174 11.10 -1.45 -13.07
N PHE A 175 12.23 -1.58 -12.40
CA PHE A 175 12.87 -0.50 -11.69
C PHE A 175 14.08 0.02 -12.47
N ALA A 176 14.32 1.33 -12.38
CA ALA A 176 15.49 1.93 -13.03
C ALA A 176 16.79 1.31 -12.48
N GLN A 177 17.81 1.23 -13.31
CA GLN A 177 19.10 0.71 -12.89
C GLN A 177 19.64 1.51 -11.68
N GLY A 178 19.93 0.81 -10.59
CA GLY A 178 20.36 1.41 -9.32
C GLY A 178 19.22 1.87 -8.41
N ALA A 179 17.96 1.77 -8.84
CA ALA A 179 16.82 1.96 -7.95
C ALA A 179 16.59 0.72 -7.09
N GLN A 180 16.06 0.93 -5.88
CA GLN A 180 15.70 -0.18 -5.00
C GLN A 180 14.49 -0.94 -5.55
N SER A 181 14.61 -2.26 -5.70
CA SER A 181 13.50 -3.12 -6.07
C SER A 181 12.43 -3.11 -4.99
N LYS A 182 11.16 -3.20 -5.41
CA LYS A 182 10.01 -3.22 -4.52
C LYS A 182 9.25 -4.52 -4.61
N THR A 183 8.59 -4.83 -3.53
CA THR A 183 7.71 -5.98 -3.34
C THR A 183 6.36 -5.49 -2.85
N ILE A 184 5.26 -6.11 -3.28
CA ILE A 184 3.93 -5.83 -2.75
C ILE A 184 3.75 -6.62 -1.46
N PHE A 185 3.43 -5.92 -0.38
CA PHE A 185 3.01 -6.50 0.89
C PHE A 185 1.53 -6.18 1.11
N VAL A 186 0.73 -7.21 1.34
CA VAL A 186 -0.68 -7.08 1.70
C VAL A 186 -0.85 -7.47 3.14
N LEU A 187 -1.37 -6.55 3.93
CA LEU A 187 -1.68 -6.75 5.34
C LEU A 187 -3.17 -6.63 5.56
N GLN A 188 -3.74 -7.40 6.47
CA GLN A 188 -5.08 -7.19 6.97
C GLN A 188 -5.03 -6.74 8.43
N LYS A 189 -5.77 -5.69 8.79
CA LYS A 189 -5.88 -5.28 10.20
C LYS A 189 -6.56 -6.39 10.99
N LYS A 190 -5.92 -6.82 12.07
CA LYS A 190 -6.20 -8.08 12.75
C LYS A 190 -7.65 -8.22 13.19
N THR A 191 -8.26 -9.36 12.86
CA THR A 191 -9.63 -9.74 13.24
C THR A 191 -9.71 -11.03 14.05
N GLY A 192 -8.67 -11.88 13.98
CA GLY A 192 -8.66 -13.22 14.59
C GLY A 192 -7.38 -13.97 14.28
N GLU A 193 -7.51 -15.28 14.09
CA GLU A 193 -6.39 -16.12 13.65
C GLU A 193 -6.06 -15.80 12.19
N GLY A 194 -4.75 -15.71 11.89
CA GLY A 194 -4.28 -15.41 10.54
C GLY A 194 -4.34 -16.64 9.64
N VAL A 195 -4.35 -16.39 8.35
CA VAL A 195 -4.20 -17.42 7.30
C VAL A 195 -2.73 -17.55 6.89
N GLU A 196 -2.37 -18.66 6.26
CA GLU A 196 -1.06 -18.79 5.63
C GLU A 196 -0.94 -17.77 4.48
N PRO A 197 0.09 -16.91 4.47
CA PRO A 197 0.18 -15.86 3.47
C PRO A 197 0.45 -16.41 2.07
N PHE A 198 -0.16 -15.78 1.06
CA PHE A 198 0.15 -16.01 -0.34
C PHE A 198 1.53 -15.41 -0.66
N VAL A 199 2.49 -16.23 -1.05
CA VAL A 199 3.84 -15.78 -1.43
C VAL A 199 4.11 -16.15 -2.88
N TYR A 200 4.33 -15.15 -3.74
CA TYR A 200 4.48 -15.37 -5.17
C TYR A 200 5.60 -14.52 -5.77
N PRO A 201 6.59 -15.13 -6.46
CA PRO A 201 7.59 -14.40 -7.24
C PRO A 201 7.05 -14.12 -8.65
N LEU A 202 6.55 -12.91 -8.89
CA LEU A 202 6.08 -12.51 -10.19
C LEU A 202 7.28 -12.15 -11.08
N THR A 203 7.49 -12.92 -12.14
CA THR A 203 8.69 -12.82 -12.97
C THR A 203 8.54 -11.87 -14.16
N SER A 204 7.31 -11.52 -14.55
CA SER A 204 7.04 -10.54 -15.60
C SER A 204 5.68 -9.87 -15.41
N LEU A 205 5.60 -8.57 -15.71
CA LEU A 205 4.33 -7.83 -15.86
C LEU A 205 3.96 -7.58 -17.32
N ARG A 206 4.73 -8.12 -18.27
CA ARG A 206 4.52 -7.93 -19.71
C ARG A 206 4.07 -9.21 -20.41
N ASP A 207 4.30 -10.35 -19.77
CA ASP A 207 3.91 -11.66 -20.30
C ASP A 207 2.48 -12.01 -19.84
N PRO A 208 1.52 -12.12 -20.79
CA PRO A 208 0.14 -12.42 -20.46
C PRO A 208 -0.06 -13.79 -19.79
N GLU A 209 0.77 -14.79 -20.12
CA GLU A 209 0.66 -16.14 -19.57
C GLU A 209 1.06 -16.13 -18.09
N ILE A 210 2.15 -15.44 -17.76
CA ILE A 210 2.61 -15.26 -16.35
C ILE A 210 1.57 -14.50 -15.52
N LEU A 211 0.98 -13.44 -16.10
CA LEU A 211 -0.08 -12.68 -15.42
C LEU A 211 -1.35 -13.49 -15.20
N LEU A 212 -1.72 -14.32 -16.18
CA LEU A 212 -2.88 -15.21 -16.05
C LEU A 212 -2.64 -16.25 -14.97
N GLU A 213 -1.50 -16.91 -14.96
CA GLU A 213 -1.11 -17.87 -13.94
C GLU A 213 -1.13 -17.25 -12.54
N PHE A 214 -0.55 -16.05 -12.39
CA PHE A 214 -0.61 -15.32 -11.13
C PHE A 214 -2.05 -15.07 -10.66
N LYS A 215 -2.92 -14.58 -11.56
CA LYS A 215 -4.32 -14.31 -11.25
C LYS A 215 -5.07 -15.56 -10.80
N GLU A 216 -4.92 -16.65 -11.53
CA GLU A 216 -5.54 -17.94 -11.20
C GLU A 216 -5.06 -18.45 -9.84
N ASN A 217 -3.75 -18.39 -9.56
CA ASN A 217 -3.21 -18.81 -8.28
C ASN A 217 -3.70 -17.94 -7.12
N PHE A 218 -3.77 -16.62 -7.31
CA PHE A 218 -4.26 -15.71 -6.26
C PHE A 218 -5.75 -15.92 -5.99
N GLN A 219 -6.58 -16.08 -7.03
CA GLN A 219 -8.00 -16.35 -6.91
C GLN A 219 -8.27 -17.67 -6.21
N ASN A 220 -7.55 -18.74 -6.56
CA ASN A 220 -7.65 -20.03 -5.90
C ASN A 220 -7.30 -19.92 -4.42
N TRP A 221 -6.21 -19.20 -4.10
CA TRP A 221 -5.80 -18.96 -2.71
C TRP A 221 -6.87 -18.17 -1.93
N CYS A 222 -7.47 -17.12 -2.51
CA CYS A 222 -8.57 -16.39 -1.89
C CYS A 222 -9.78 -17.31 -1.61
N GLN A 223 -10.15 -18.17 -2.55
CA GLN A 223 -11.25 -19.13 -2.39
C GLN A 223 -10.98 -20.16 -1.29
N GLU A 224 -9.77 -20.72 -1.23
CA GLU A 224 -9.36 -21.70 -0.22
C GLU A 224 -9.37 -21.12 1.20
N HIS A 225 -9.15 -19.81 1.35
CA HIS A 225 -9.10 -19.12 2.64
C HIS A 225 -10.36 -18.31 2.96
N GLU A 226 -11.41 -18.43 2.13
CA GLU A 226 -12.71 -17.75 2.29
C GLU A 226 -12.57 -16.20 2.42
N ILE A 227 -11.69 -15.64 1.59
CA ILE A 227 -11.43 -14.20 1.49
C ILE A 227 -12.22 -13.57 0.34
#